data_218ff61d8ac733593184398d4a939bc0
#
_entry.id   218ff61d8ac733593184398d4a939bc0
#
_cell.length_a   1.000
_cell.length_b   1.000
_cell.length_c   1.000
_cell.angle_alpha   90.00
_cell.angle_beta   90.00
_cell.angle_gamma   90.00
#
_symmetry.space_group_name_H-M   'P 1'
#
loop_
_entity.id
_entity.type
_entity.pdbx_description
1 polymer ?
#
loop_
_entity_poly.entity_id
_entity_poly.type
_entity_poly.pdbx_seq_one_letter_code
_entity_poly.pdbx_strand_id
1 'polypeptide(L)'
;MRARRSNIGFRLKAVVGLALAAMLSSAQALKVDMYAIGNWSAGNCAPGDVDSNRTSWPGMAQAWYDGMGIMGETKTGKFVDGNMTVARFCDPSSKAGCQDASYVDWPDAAIVAAHGYDAGNGWGALMRNSALGTCSLVMGAGASGSTFVGDGRLKFLHASSCLSLNDNYFSNMRVAMKKPGTRKGLHVMTGFHGVMFITASFNGNYLNTAILGHAMPVSTAWVTQHYKSNQFSCAAYDPNNWFGTCQDQCPTAMTIGASGSAALNRLLHERYNNTGVFGSPGGRSYYAWMGYLGCDPVAQDGFNP
;
A
#
# COMPACT_ATOMS: atom_id res chain seq x y z
N MET A 1 -64.41 11.35 35.01
CA MET A 1 -63.04 10.79 35.00
C MET A 1 -62.36 11.22 33.70
N ARG A 2 -61.36 12.13 33.76
CA ARG A 2 -60.60 12.62 32.61
C ARG A 2 -59.21 11.96 32.66
N ALA A 3 -58.89 11.13 31.67
CA ALA A 3 -57.60 10.49 31.52
C ALA A 3 -56.53 11.53 31.08
N ARG A 4 -55.46 11.70 31.85
CA ARG A 4 -54.26 12.46 31.47
C ARG A 4 -53.44 11.58 30.52
N ARG A 5 -53.28 12.01 29.27
CA ARG A 5 -52.29 11.43 28.34
C ARG A 5 -50.92 12.04 28.67
N SER A 6 -49.96 11.17 28.99
CA SER A 6 -48.58 11.57 29.32
C SER A 6 -47.77 11.86 28.02
N ASN A 7 -47.16 13.04 27.97
CA ASN A 7 -46.26 13.49 26.91
C ASN A 7 -44.84 12.89 27.05
N ILE A 8 -44.71 11.57 27.17
CA ILE A 8 -43.39 10.93 27.34
C ILE A 8 -42.70 10.66 25.94
N GLY A 9 -43.47 10.65 24.85
CA GLY A 9 -42.96 10.26 23.53
C GLY A 9 -42.02 11.28 22.82
N PHE A 10 -42.05 12.55 23.23
CA PHE A 10 -41.30 13.59 22.48
C PHE A 10 -39.84 13.77 22.97
N ARG A 11 -39.58 13.44 24.23
CA ARG A 11 -38.19 13.60 24.79
C ARG A 11 -37.24 12.48 24.38
N LEU A 12 -37.73 11.29 24.07
CA LEU A 12 -36.88 10.14 23.72
C LEU A 12 -36.29 10.26 22.32
N LYS A 13 -37.03 10.85 21.36
CA LYS A 13 -36.55 11.03 19.97
C LYS A 13 -35.46 12.09 19.85
N ALA A 14 -35.48 13.14 20.67
CA ALA A 14 -34.48 14.19 20.66
C ALA A 14 -33.14 13.70 21.29
N VAL A 15 -33.20 12.85 22.30
CA VAL A 15 -31.98 12.33 22.95
C VAL A 15 -31.27 11.28 22.06
N VAL A 16 -32.03 10.46 21.31
CA VAL A 16 -31.45 9.50 20.38
C VAL A 16 -30.81 10.21 19.18
N GLY A 17 -31.41 11.28 18.69
CA GLY A 17 -30.85 12.09 17.61
C GLY A 17 -29.55 12.81 17.98
N LEU A 18 -29.44 13.34 19.20
CA LEU A 18 -28.21 13.97 19.70
C LEU A 18 -27.11 12.94 19.98
N ALA A 19 -27.46 11.74 20.47
CA ALA A 19 -26.48 10.67 20.71
C ALA A 19 -25.90 10.12 19.40
N LEU A 20 -26.69 10.01 18.32
CA LEU A 20 -26.18 9.64 17.00
C LEU A 20 -25.29 10.72 16.38
N ALA A 21 -25.63 11.99 16.55
CA ALA A 21 -24.81 13.12 16.07
C ALA A 21 -23.48 13.27 16.83
N ALA A 22 -23.43 12.92 18.13
CA ALA A 22 -22.22 12.95 18.93
C ALA A 22 -21.27 11.77 18.66
N MET A 23 -21.72 10.69 18.01
CA MET A 23 -20.88 9.56 17.59
C MET A 23 -20.23 9.74 16.23
N LEU A 24 -20.54 10.80 15.51
CA LEU A 24 -19.76 11.28 14.36
C LEU A 24 -18.56 12.06 14.90
N SER A 25 -17.67 11.41 15.68
CA SER A 25 -16.31 11.92 15.82
C SER A 25 -15.79 12.05 14.39
N SER A 26 -15.59 13.26 13.91
CA SER A 26 -14.99 13.54 12.63
C SER A 26 -13.64 12.80 12.61
N ALA A 27 -13.58 11.64 11.94
CA ALA A 27 -12.31 11.03 11.66
C ALA A 27 -11.47 12.10 10.97
N GLN A 28 -10.32 12.42 11.55
CA GLN A 28 -9.44 13.42 10.94
C GLN A 28 -9.09 12.92 9.54
N ALA A 29 -9.26 13.78 8.54
CA ALA A 29 -8.89 13.46 7.15
C ALA A 29 -7.43 12.99 7.10
N LEU A 30 -7.20 11.87 6.43
CA LEU A 30 -5.85 11.35 6.23
C LEU A 30 -5.09 12.26 5.28
N LYS A 31 -3.81 12.44 5.54
CA LYS A 31 -2.87 13.01 4.56
C LYS A 31 -2.43 11.91 3.61
N VAL A 32 -2.46 12.20 2.31
CA VAL A 32 -2.12 11.20 1.29
C VAL A 32 -1.10 11.74 0.29
N ASP A 33 -0.16 10.87 -0.10
CA ASP A 33 0.87 11.15 -1.10
C ASP A 33 0.87 10.11 -2.22
N MET A 34 1.32 10.52 -3.41
CA MET A 34 1.61 9.60 -4.50
C MET A 34 3.04 9.73 -5.01
N TYR A 35 3.63 8.59 -5.31
CA TYR A 35 4.95 8.41 -5.88
C TYR A 35 4.84 7.52 -7.12
N ALA A 36 5.25 8.00 -8.29
CA ALA A 36 5.12 7.20 -9.51
C ALA A 36 6.23 7.51 -10.51
N ILE A 37 6.75 6.49 -11.18
CA ILE A 37 7.65 6.63 -12.29
C ILE A 37 7.01 6.04 -13.55
N GLY A 38 6.94 6.81 -14.60
CA GLY A 38 6.43 6.40 -15.90
C GLY A 38 7.50 6.40 -16.99
N ASN A 39 8.57 7.17 -16.79
CA ASN A 39 9.62 7.38 -17.79
C ASN A 39 11.02 7.21 -17.18
N TRP A 40 11.63 6.04 -17.39
CA TRP A 40 13.00 5.74 -16.95
C TRP A 40 14.07 6.19 -17.95
N SER A 41 13.76 6.20 -19.25
CA SER A 41 14.73 6.52 -20.31
C SER A 41 15.31 7.94 -20.22
N ALA A 42 14.64 8.85 -19.53
CA ALA A 42 15.13 10.22 -19.31
C ALA A 42 15.93 10.39 -18.01
N GLY A 43 16.28 9.29 -17.31
CA GLY A 43 17.04 9.29 -16.06
C GLY A 43 18.49 8.86 -16.23
N ASN A 44 19.21 8.78 -15.11
CA ASN A 44 20.59 8.28 -15.04
C ASN A 44 20.72 6.91 -14.36
N CYS A 45 19.59 6.28 -14.00
CA CYS A 45 19.55 4.91 -13.54
C CYS A 45 19.24 3.97 -14.69
N ALA A 46 20.01 2.92 -14.84
CA ALA A 46 19.70 1.87 -15.80
C ALA A 46 18.50 1.01 -15.37
N PRO A 47 17.77 0.42 -16.29
CA PRO A 47 17.99 0.42 -17.71
C PRO A 47 17.45 1.71 -18.34
N GLY A 48 18.31 2.42 -19.04
CA GLY A 48 17.96 3.63 -19.78
C GLY A 48 17.30 3.35 -21.13
N ASP A 49 16.73 2.17 -21.35
CA ASP A 49 16.03 1.84 -22.56
C ASP A 49 14.58 2.33 -22.55
N VAL A 50 14.05 2.59 -23.73
CA VAL A 50 12.66 3.07 -23.91
C VAL A 50 11.65 2.00 -23.52
N ASP A 51 12.03 0.73 -23.58
CA ASP A 51 11.17 -0.42 -23.26
C ASP A 51 10.88 -0.52 -21.77
N SER A 52 11.65 0.13 -20.90
CA SER A 52 11.39 0.26 -19.48
C SER A 52 10.29 1.26 -19.14
N ASN A 53 9.91 2.14 -20.06
CA ASN A 53 8.89 3.16 -19.82
C ASN A 53 7.50 2.54 -19.65
N ARG A 54 6.77 3.07 -18.67
CA ARG A 54 5.40 2.62 -18.32
C ARG A 54 4.51 3.83 -18.11
N THR A 55 4.14 4.49 -19.19
CA THR A 55 3.43 5.78 -19.20
C THR A 55 2.06 5.73 -18.52
N SER A 56 1.43 4.56 -18.41
CA SER A 56 0.16 4.38 -17.69
C SER A 56 0.30 4.37 -16.17
N TRP A 57 1.49 4.10 -15.64
CA TRP A 57 1.67 3.94 -14.18
C TRP A 57 1.35 5.20 -13.39
N PRO A 58 1.83 6.40 -13.77
CA PRO A 58 1.44 7.63 -13.08
C PRO A 58 -0.07 7.86 -13.11
N GLY A 59 -0.76 7.46 -14.20
CA GLY A 59 -2.22 7.56 -14.31
C GLY A 59 -2.95 6.63 -13.33
N MET A 60 -2.46 5.41 -13.15
CA MET A 60 -3.02 4.45 -12.18
C MET A 60 -2.84 4.96 -10.74
N ALA A 61 -1.65 5.41 -10.37
CA ALA A 61 -1.41 5.99 -9.05
C ALA A 61 -2.23 7.28 -8.83
N GLN A 62 -2.36 8.11 -9.85
CA GLN A 62 -3.19 9.31 -9.82
C GLN A 62 -4.67 8.98 -9.56
N ALA A 63 -5.19 7.91 -10.17
CA ALA A 63 -6.57 7.49 -9.97
C ALA A 63 -6.85 7.13 -8.49
N TRP A 64 -5.93 6.41 -7.82
CA TRP A 64 -6.04 6.18 -6.38
C TRP A 64 -5.99 7.49 -5.59
N TYR A 65 -5.02 8.35 -5.90
CA TYR A 65 -4.84 9.64 -5.23
C TYR A 65 -6.04 10.56 -5.38
N ASP A 66 -6.70 10.55 -6.55
CA ASP A 66 -7.95 11.29 -6.79
C ASP A 66 -9.12 10.66 -6.03
N GLY A 67 -9.20 9.33 -5.98
CA GLY A 67 -10.19 8.62 -5.20
C GLY A 67 -10.12 8.95 -3.71
N MET A 68 -8.92 9.05 -3.13
CA MET A 68 -8.74 9.51 -1.75
C MET A 68 -9.27 10.94 -1.58
N GLY A 69 -8.97 11.85 -2.51
CA GLY A 69 -9.52 13.21 -2.50
C GLY A 69 -11.06 13.26 -2.61
N ILE A 70 -11.67 12.40 -3.43
CA ILE A 70 -13.14 12.26 -3.53
C ILE A 70 -13.75 11.85 -2.18
N MET A 71 -13.04 11.02 -1.42
CA MET A 71 -13.48 10.58 -0.08
C MET A 71 -13.20 11.62 1.03
N GLY A 72 -12.68 12.80 0.68
CA GLY A 72 -12.44 13.91 1.60
C GLY A 72 -11.05 13.90 2.24
N GLU A 73 -10.14 13.02 1.79
CA GLU A 73 -8.79 12.98 2.30
C GLU A 73 -7.91 14.12 1.76
N THR A 74 -6.91 14.54 2.53
CA THR A 74 -6.06 15.68 2.19
C THR A 74 -4.89 15.24 1.32
N LYS A 75 -4.89 15.66 0.07
CA LYS A 75 -3.77 15.45 -0.87
C LYS A 75 -2.59 16.35 -0.49
N THR A 76 -1.44 15.76 -0.13
CA THR A 76 -0.29 16.52 0.39
C THR A 76 0.92 16.50 -0.53
N GLY A 77 1.22 15.39 -1.20
CA GLY A 77 2.37 15.27 -2.08
C GLY A 77 2.09 14.50 -3.35
N LYS A 78 2.73 14.94 -4.45
CA LYS A 78 2.73 14.25 -5.74
C LYS A 78 4.13 14.26 -6.32
N PHE A 79 4.77 13.10 -6.36
CA PHE A 79 6.16 12.93 -6.76
C PHE A 79 6.23 12.00 -7.97
N VAL A 80 6.47 12.58 -9.14
CA VAL A 80 6.45 11.85 -10.41
C VAL A 80 7.83 11.87 -11.03
N ASP A 81 8.20 10.75 -11.66
CA ASP A 81 9.44 10.55 -12.40
C ASP A 81 10.70 10.95 -11.59
N GLY A 82 11.47 11.92 -12.04
CA GLY A 82 12.70 12.37 -11.37
C GLY A 82 12.51 12.93 -9.96
N ASN A 83 11.28 13.24 -9.57
CA ASN A 83 10.96 13.68 -8.20
C ASN A 83 10.75 12.49 -7.24
N MET A 84 10.62 11.27 -7.73
CA MET A 84 10.63 10.07 -6.89
C MET A 84 12.07 9.57 -6.77
N THR A 85 12.66 9.68 -5.59
CA THR A 85 14.07 9.31 -5.32
C THR A 85 14.19 8.46 -4.07
N VAL A 86 15.24 7.64 -3.97
CA VAL A 86 15.53 6.81 -2.79
C VAL A 86 15.57 7.63 -1.50
N ALA A 87 16.10 8.86 -1.55
CA ALA A 87 16.21 9.72 -0.37
C ALA A 87 14.87 9.98 0.33
N ARG A 88 13.75 9.93 -0.41
CA ARG A 88 12.40 10.16 0.13
C ARG A 88 11.81 8.97 0.87
N PHE A 89 12.46 7.80 0.77
CA PHE A 89 11.96 6.54 1.33
C PHE A 89 12.88 5.98 2.43
N CYS A 90 14.13 6.39 2.48
CA CYS A 90 15.07 5.83 3.43
C CYS A 90 15.12 6.63 4.74
N ASP A 91 15.32 5.90 5.84
CA ASP A 91 15.38 6.44 7.20
C ASP A 91 16.73 7.17 7.44
N PRO A 92 16.72 8.39 7.99
CA PRO A 92 17.92 9.15 8.34
C PRO A 92 18.88 8.42 9.29
N SER A 93 18.38 7.50 10.11
CA SER A 93 19.23 6.69 10.99
C SER A 93 19.99 5.61 10.24
N SER A 94 19.55 5.24 9.04
CA SER A 94 20.20 4.25 8.19
C SER A 94 21.30 4.88 7.34
N LYS A 95 21.08 6.09 6.83
CA LYS A 95 22.04 6.79 5.97
C LYS A 95 21.82 8.30 6.01
N ALA A 96 22.90 9.05 6.08
CA ALA A 96 22.86 10.52 5.95
C ALA A 96 22.27 10.93 4.60
N GLY A 97 21.39 11.92 4.62
CA GLY A 97 20.67 12.41 3.44
C GLY A 97 19.33 11.72 3.17
N CYS A 98 18.96 10.69 3.92
CA CYS A 98 17.62 10.12 3.93
C CYS A 98 16.61 11.09 4.55
N GLN A 99 15.36 11.10 4.07
CA GLN A 99 14.37 12.14 4.35
C GLN A 99 12.93 11.61 4.49
N ASP A 100 12.73 10.32 4.77
CA ASP A 100 11.42 9.68 4.82
C ASP A 100 10.43 10.40 5.77
N ALA A 101 10.91 10.87 6.90
CA ALA A 101 10.10 11.62 7.88
C ALA A 101 9.44 12.88 7.31
N SER A 102 9.99 13.46 6.24
CA SER A 102 9.44 14.62 5.53
C SER A 102 8.67 14.24 4.26
N TYR A 103 8.73 12.97 3.87
CA TYR A 103 8.14 12.44 2.63
C TYR A 103 7.28 11.20 2.91
N VAL A 104 7.77 9.98 2.67
CA VAL A 104 6.91 8.79 2.72
C VAL A 104 6.29 8.55 4.10
N ASP A 105 6.95 8.93 5.18
CA ASP A 105 6.43 8.80 6.54
C ASP A 105 5.66 10.02 7.06
N TRP A 106 5.56 11.08 6.24
CA TRP A 106 4.77 12.26 6.57
C TRP A 106 3.26 12.09 6.37
N PRO A 107 2.75 11.51 5.26
CA PRO A 107 1.34 11.23 5.09
C PRO A 107 0.87 10.07 5.97
N ASP A 108 -0.43 9.88 6.05
CA ASP A 108 -1.05 8.71 6.70
C ASP A 108 -1.19 7.53 5.71
N ALA A 109 -1.29 7.81 4.40
CA ALA A 109 -1.33 6.80 3.34
C ALA A 109 -0.53 7.25 2.12
N ALA A 110 0.12 6.30 1.45
CA ALA A 110 0.89 6.56 0.25
C ALA A 110 0.72 5.44 -0.78
N ILE A 111 0.79 5.81 -2.07
CA ILE A 111 0.92 4.86 -3.16
C ILE A 111 2.27 5.05 -3.87
N VAL A 112 2.94 3.94 -4.15
CA VAL A 112 4.22 3.88 -4.87
C VAL A 112 4.03 3.05 -6.12
N ALA A 113 4.36 3.59 -7.29
CA ALA A 113 4.24 2.94 -8.59
C ALA A 113 5.59 2.99 -9.32
N ALA A 114 6.28 1.85 -9.38
CA ALA A 114 7.60 1.73 -10.00
C ALA A 114 7.91 0.27 -10.37
N HIS A 115 8.89 0.05 -11.25
CA HIS A 115 9.42 -1.30 -11.48
C HIS A 115 9.91 -1.92 -10.17
N GLY A 116 9.45 -3.16 -9.91
CA GLY A 116 9.83 -3.94 -8.75
C GLY A 116 10.64 -5.17 -9.12
N TYR A 117 11.44 -5.62 -8.17
CA TYR A 117 12.26 -6.82 -8.30
C TYR A 117 12.48 -7.46 -6.93
N ASP A 118 12.86 -8.73 -6.92
CA ASP A 118 13.31 -9.43 -5.72
C ASP A 118 14.74 -8.96 -5.37
N ALA A 119 14.88 -8.28 -4.24
CA ALA A 119 16.17 -7.83 -3.74
C ALA A 119 16.87 -8.89 -2.86
N GLY A 120 16.41 -10.14 -2.87
CA GLY A 120 16.93 -11.27 -2.11
C GLY A 120 16.50 -11.32 -0.65
N ASN A 121 16.23 -10.18 -0.04
CA ASN A 121 15.78 -10.08 1.36
C ASN A 121 14.60 -9.11 1.53
N GLY A 122 13.90 -8.80 0.46
CA GLY A 122 12.76 -7.92 0.42
C GLY A 122 12.45 -7.41 -0.98
N TRP A 123 11.58 -6.42 -1.05
CA TRP A 123 11.20 -5.77 -2.29
C TRP A 123 12.17 -4.66 -2.66
N GLY A 124 12.63 -4.67 -3.92
CA GLY A 124 13.35 -3.58 -4.54
C GLY A 124 12.48 -2.80 -5.50
N ALA A 125 12.60 -1.46 -5.52
CA ALA A 125 11.98 -0.61 -6.51
C ALA A 125 13.03 0.23 -7.24
N LEU A 126 12.96 0.24 -8.58
CA LEU A 126 13.91 0.98 -9.42
C LEU A 126 13.51 2.45 -9.53
N MET A 127 14.46 3.33 -9.27
CA MET A 127 14.31 4.77 -9.43
C MET A 127 14.77 5.22 -10.82
N ARG A 128 14.21 6.31 -11.28
CA ARG A 128 14.67 6.96 -12.52
C ARG A 128 16.03 7.61 -12.37
N ASN A 129 16.26 8.27 -11.23
CA ASN A 129 17.51 8.97 -10.94
C ASN A 129 18.18 8.39 -9.70
N SER A 130 19.50 8.30 -9.75
CA SER A 130 20.30 7.92 -8.58
C SER A 130 20.20 9.00 -7.50
N ALA A 131 20.12 8.53 -6.26
CA ALA A 131 20.24 9.39 -5.09
C ALA A 131 21.01 8.61 -4.01
N LEU A 132 21.84 9.30 -3.24
CA LEU A 132 22.65 8.69 -2.18
C LEU A 132 23.53 7.51 -2.67
N GLY A 133 23.94 7.56 -3.96
CA GLY A 133 24.79 6.53 -4.57
C GLY A 133 24.07 5.24 -4.96
N THR A 134 22.73 5.23 -5.02
CA THR A 134 21.94 4.09 -5.46
C THR A 134 20.77 4.48 -6.36
N CYS A 135 20.40 3.57 -7.23
CA CYS A 135 19.22 3.66 -8.09
C CYS A 135 18.03 2.83 -7.57
N SER A 136 18.20 2.16 -6.45
CA SER A 136 17.18 1.24 -5.96
C SER A 136 16.77 1.59 -4.53
N LEU A 137 15.47 1.67 -4.33
CA LEU A 137 14.83 1.55 -3.05
C LEU A 137 14.81 0.06 -2.68
N VAL A 138 15.16 -0.30 -1.45
CA VAL A 138 14.99 -1.67 -0.95
C VAL A 138 14.25 -1.63 0.37
N MET A 139 13.13 -2.33 0.43
CA MET A 139 12.34 -2.53 1.63
C MET A 139 12.46 -3.99 2.07
N GLY A 140 13.22 -4.24 3.13
CA GLY A 140 13.53 -5.60 3.61
C GLY A 140 14.48 -5.59 4.80
N ALA A 141 14.79 -6.76 5.34
CA ALA A 141 15.68 -6.88 6.48
C ALA A 141 17.16 -6.78 6.07
N GLY A 142 17.92 -5.96 6.79
CA GLY A 142 19.40 -5.95 6.70
C GLY A 142 19.97 -5.32 5.44
N ALA A 143 19.18 -4.71 4.58
CA ALA A 143 19.67 -3.98 3.42
C ALA A 143 20.40 -2.70 3.86
N SER A 144 21.59 -2.45 3.33
CA SER A 144 22.23 -1.14 3.45
C SER A 144 21.39 -0.11 2.69
N GLY A 145 20.82 0.83 3.41
CA GLY A 145 19.81 1.75 2.86
C GLY A 145 18.38 1.26 3.08
N SER A 146 18.17 0.37 4.02
CA SER A 146 16.85 -0.13 4.43
C SER A 146 15.91 1.00 4.72
N THR A 147 14.75 0.91 4.09
CA THR A 147 13.62 1.74 4.44
C THR A 147 12.93 1.12 5.64
N PHE A 148 12.87 1.86 6.73
CA PHE A 148 11.93 1.57 7.80
C PHE A 148 10.74 2.52 7.61
N VAL A 149 9.69 2.05 6.93
CA VAL A 149 8.51 2.87 6.70
C VAL A 149 7.51 2.72 7.84
N GLY A 150 6.84 3.82 8.20
CA GLY A 150 5.79 3.84 9.20
C GLY A 150 6.27 4.19 10.62
N ASP A 151 7.51 4.58 10.83
CA ASP A 151 7.94 5.11 12.13
C ASP A 151 7.47 6.57 12.36
N GLY A 152 7.04 7.24 11.31
CA GLY A 152 6.35 8.53 11.32
C GLY A 152 4.83 8.40 11.48
N ARG A 153 4.09 8.84 10.48
CA ARG A 153 2.62 8.83 10.44
C ARG A 153 2.05 7.75 9.53
N LEU A 154 2.85 7.24 8.57
CA LEU A 154 2.38 6.33 7.55
C LEU A 154 1.76 5.08 8.16
N LYS A 155 0.51 4.81 7.79
CA LYS A 155 -0.26 3.63 8.20
C LYS A 155 -0.53 2.70 7.03
N PHE A 156 -0.73 3.27 5.83
CA PHE A 156 -1.07 2.52 4.62
C PHE A 156 -0.05 2.79 3.53
N LEU A 157 0.59 1.73 3.02
CA LEU A 157 1.48 1.78 1.87
C LEU A 157 0.96 0.86 0.77
N HIS A 158 0.68 1.42 -0.40
CA HIS A 158 0.25 0.67 -1.57
C HIS A 158 1.41 0.60 -2.57
N ALA A 159 1.93 -0.59 -2.78
CA ALA A 159 3.01 -0.82 -3.73
C ALA A 159 2.45 -1.37 -5.05
N SER A 160 2.17 -0.46 -5.99
CA SER A 160 1.87 -0.78 -7.39
C SER A 160 3.18 -1.15 -8.09
N SER A 161 3.70 -2.35 -7.82
CA SER A 161 5.03 -2.80 -8.22
C SER A 161 5.11 -4.31 -8.21
N CYS A 162 5.82 -4.90 -9.18
CA CYS A 162 6.05 -6.34 -9.22
C CYS A 162 6.76 -6.82 -7.95
N LEU A 163 6.46 -8.03 -7.49
CA LEU A 163 7.12 -8.71 -6.37
C LEU A 163 7.11 -7.92 -5.05
N SER A 164 6.23 -6.91 -4.93
CA SER A 164 6.24 -6.01 -3.78
C SER A 164 5.81 -6.67 -2.47
N LEU A 165 5.05 -7.75 -2.53
CA LEU A 165 4.67 -8.60 -1.41
C LEU A 165 4.75 -10.08 -1.79
N ASN A 166 5.92 -10.52 -2.20
CA ASN A 166 6.22 -11.94 -2.38
C ASN A 166 6.39 -12.62 -1.02
N ASP A 167 5.82 -13.82 -0.84
CA ASP A 167 5.79 -14.54 0.43
C ASP A 167 7.16 -15.03 0.88
N ASN A 168 8.11 -15.22 -0.04
CA ASN A 168 9.50 -15.58 0.26
C ASN A 168 10.17 -14.63 1.27
N TYR A 169 9.72 -13.38 1.37
CA TYR A 169 10.32 -12.40 2.28
C TYR A 169 9.33 -11.68 3.21
N PHE A 170 8.15 -12.24 3.48
CA PHE A 170 7.21 -11.64 4.44
C PHE A 170 7.82 -11.38 5.82
N SER A 171 8.68 -12.28 6.31
CA SER A 171 9.39 -12.07 7.57
C SER A 171 10.31 -10.85 7.53
N ASN A 172 10.97 -10.59 6.40
CA ASN A 172 11.84 -9.45 6.20
C ASN A 172 11.03 -8.16 6.01
N MET A 173 9.91 -8.24 5.27
CA MET A 173 8.98 -7.12 5.12
C MET A 173 8.40 -6.70 6.48
N ARG A 174 8.02 -7.65 7.34
CA ARG A 174 7.60 -7.37 8.71
C ARG A 174 8.62 -6.53 9.48
N VAL A 175 9.90 -6.80 9.30
CA VAL A 175 10.97 -6.00 9.93
C VAL A 175 11.04 -4.61 9.35
N ALA A 176 10.94 -4.47 8.02
CA ALA A 176 10.98 -3.18 7.34
C ALA A 176 9.74 -2.30 7.61
N MET A 177 8.58 -2.91 7.87
CA MET A 177 7.35 -2.21 8.23
C MET A 177 7.39 -1.59 9.64
N LYS A 178 8.45 -1.82 10.40
CA LYS A 178 8.58 -1.32 11.77
C LYS A 178 10.05 -1.10 12.15
N LYS A 179 10.38 0.15 12.42
CA LYS A 179 11.72 0.49 12.92
C LYS A 179 11.96 -0.13 14.30
N PRO A 180 13.11 -0.82 14.52
CA PRO A 180 13.48 -1.34 15.84
C PRO A 180 13.47 -0.25 16.92
N GLY A 181 12.99 -0.61 18.12
CA GLY A 181 12.94 0.32 19.25
C GLY A 181 11.77 1.30 19.27
N THR A 182 11.00 1.42 18.16
CA THR A 182 9.79 2.26 18.14
C THR A 182 8.52 1.45 18.42
N ARG A 183 7.45 2.13 18.85
CA ARG A 183 6.11 1.53 18.93
C ARG A 183 5.28 1.79 17.68
N LYS A 184 5.68 2.75 16.85
CA LYS A 184 5.05 3.06 15.58
C LYS A 184 5.45 2.05 14.52
N GLY A 185 4.70 1.95 13.47
CA GLY A 185 4.94 1.09 12.34
C GLY A 185 3.82 1.18 11.32
N LEU A 186 4.12 0.77 10.11
CA LEU A 186 3.14 0.65 9.04
C LEU A 186 2.04 -0.33 9.46
N HIS A 187 0.78 0.03 9.25
CA HIS A 187 -0.34 -0.82 9.61
C HIS A 187 -0.62 -1.87 8.54
N VAL A 188 -0.79 -1.40 7.30
CA VAL A 188 -1.16 -2.22 6.15
C VAL A 188 -0.22 -1.88 5.01
N MET A 189 0.38 -2.90 4.43
CA MET A 189 1.02 -2.83 3.13
C MET A 189 0.21 -3.65 2.14
N THR A 190 0.00 -3.12 0.94
CA THR A 190 -0.59 -3.86 -0.17
C THR A 190 0.34 -3.84 -1.36
N GLY A 191 0.30 -4.90 -2.15
CA GLY A 191 1.19 -5.05 -3.30
C GLY A 191 0.81 -6.26 -4.14
N PHE A 192 1.80 -6.84 -4.78
CA PHE A 192 1.64 -8.01 -5.64
C PHE A 192 2.67 -9.07 -5.29
N HIS A 193 2.21 -10.32 -5.27
CA HIS A 193 3.09 -11.46 -5.03
C HIS A 193 4.09 -11.65 -6.17
N GLY A 194 3.60 -11.64 -7.38
CA GLY A 194 4.37 -11.81 -8.62
C GLY A 194 4.37 -10.56 -9.50
N VAL A 195 4.24 -10.79 -10.78
CA VAL A 195 4.19 -9.73 -11.79
C VAL A 195 2.88 -8.97 -11.70
N MET A 196 2.94 -7.66 -11.85
CA MET A 196 1.76 -6.82 -12.04
C MET A 196 1.69 -6.28 -13.46
N PHE A 197 0.47 -6.06 -13.94
CA PHE A 197 0.19 -5.53 -15.25
C PHE A 197 -0.11 -4.03 -15.20
N ILE A 198 0.30 -3.33 -16.25
CA ILE A 198 0.24 -1.88 -16.31
C ILE A 198 -0.52 -1.48 -17.56
N THR A 199 -1.71 -0.95 -17.36
CA THR A 199 -2.54 -0.42 -18.45
C THR A 199 -3.47 0.65 -17.93
N ALA A 200 -3.77 1.64 -18.75
CA ALA A 200 -4.72 2.72 -18.41
C ALA A 200 -6.12 2.19 -18.06
N SER A 201 -6.51 1.01 -18.57
CA SER A 201 -7.81 0.39 -18.22
C SER A 201 -7.91 0.03 -16.73
N PHE A 202 -6.81 -0.06 -16.00
CA PHE A 202 -6.80 -0.34 -14.56
C PHE A 202 -6.98 0.91 -13.69
N ASN A 203 -7.02 2.11 -14.25
CA ASN A 203 -7.26 3.34 -13.46
C ASN A 203 -8.52 3.22 -12.59
N GLY A 204 -9.60 2.63 -13.12
CA GLY A 204 -10.83 2.38 -12.36
C GLY A 204 -10.65 1.49 -11.15
N ASN A 205 -9.76 0.49 -11.21
CA ASN A 205 -9.47 -0.40 -10.09
C ASN A 205 -8.76 0.36 -8.94
N TYR A 206 -7.83 1.24 -9.28
CA TYR A 206 -7.12 2.08 -8.30
C TYR A 206 -8.05 3.10 -7.66
N LEU A 207 -8.90 3.77 -8.47
CA LEU A 207 -9.95 4.67 -7.97
C LEU A 207 -10.89 3.94 -7.00
N ASN A 208 -11.39 2.76 -7.40
CA ASN A 208 -12.29 1.95 -6.60
C ASN A 208 -11.63 1.48 -5.30
N THR A 209 -10.35 1.11 -5.31
CA THR A 209 -9.62 0.73 -4.09
C THR A 209 -9.62 1.87 -3.08
N ALA A 210 -9.35 3.10 -3.52
CA ALA A 210 -9.40 4.27 -2.64
C ALA A 210 -10.79 4.47 -2.02
N ILE A 211 -11.84 4.41 -2.83
CA ILE A 211 -13.23 4.58 -2.37
C ILE A 211 -13.67 3.44 -1.45
N LEU A 212 -13.47 2.19 -1.88
CA LEU A 212 -13.91 1.01 -1.14
C LEU A 212 -13.17 0.81 0.17
N GLY A 213 -11.90 1.23 0.27
CA GLY A 213 -11.13 1.16 1.51
C GLY A 213 -11.69 2.01 2.66
N HIS A 214 -12.66 2.91 2.39
CA HIS A 214 -13.44 3.60 3.43
C HIS A 214 -14.67 2.79 3.89
N ALA A 215 -15.20 1.89 3.04
CA ALA A 215 -16.38 1.09 3.31
C ALA A 215 -16.05 -0.33 3.81
N MET A 216 -14.97 -0.90 3.33
CA MET A 216 -14.49 -2.25 3.70
C MET A 216 -13.00 -2.23 4.07
N PRO A 217 -12.43 -3.31 4.63
CA PRO A 217 -11.01 -3.38 4.95
C PRO A 217 -10.14 -3.02 3.74
N VAL A 218 -9.11 -2.21 3.96
CA VAL A 218 -8.19 -1.77 2.89
C VAL A 218 -7.52 -2.96 2.20
N SER A 219 -7.16 -3.99 2.95
CA SER A 219 -6.64 -5.26 2.45
C SER A 219 -7.61 -5.95 1.48
N THR A 220 -8.89 -6.05 1.87
CA THR A 220 -9.95 -6.66 1.04
C THR A 220 -10.21 -5.82 -0.21
N ALA A 221 -10.31 -4.50 -0.07
CA ALA A 221 -10.49 -3.59 -1.21
C ALA A 221 -9.36 -3.77 -2.24
N TRP A 222 -8.10 -3.81 -1.78
CA TRP A 222 -6.97 -4.05 -2.68
C TRP A 222 -7.05 -5.39 -3.38
N VAL A 223 -7.16 -6.48 -2.63
CA VAL A 223 -7.11 -7.83 -3.18
C VAL A 223 -8.24 -8.08 -4.19
N THR A 224 -9.46 -7.62 -3.88
CA THR A 224 -10.61 -7.81 -4.78
C THR A 224 -10.56 -6.94 -6.03
N GLN A 225 -10.03 -5.73 -5.96
CA GLN A 225 -9.99 -4.83 -7.10
C GLN A 225 -8.83 -5.14 -8.06
N HIS A 226 -7.73 -5.68 -7.57
CA HIS A 226 -6.51 -5.85 -8.36
C HIS A 226 -6.24 -7.27 -8.84
N TYR A 227 -7.03 -8.26 -8.43
CA TYR A 227 -6.94 -9.59 -9.05
C TYR A 227 -7.35 -9.56 -10.52
N LYS A 228 -6.54 -10.17 -11.36
CA LYS A 228 -6.82 -10.35 -12.78
C LYS A 228 -6.34 -11.72 -13.22
N SER A 229 -7.25 -12.52 -13.75
CA SER A 229 -6.92 -13.81 -14.34
C SER A 229 -6.41 -13.64 -15.77
N ASN A 230 -5.47 -14.48 -16.16
CA ASN A 230 -5.02 -14.66 -17.56
C ASN A 230 -4.69 -13.33 -18.28
N GLN A 231 -3.92 -12.45 -17.63
CA GLN A 231 -3.64 -11.13 -18.19
C GLN A 231 -2.61 -11.16 -19.32
N PHE A 232 -1.74 -12.16 -19.38
CA PHE A 232 -0.95 -12.40 -20.59
C PHE A 232 -1.75 -13.27 -21.54
N SER A 233 -1.82 -12.87 -22.80
CA SER A 233 -2.43 -13.73 -23.81
C SER A 233 -1.59 -15.01 -23.89
N CYS A 234 -2.19 -16.11 -23.52
CA CYS A 234 -1.62 -17.46 -23.65
C CYS A 234 -1.42 -17.86 -25.14
N ALA A 235 -1.79 -17.00 -26.06
CA ALA A 235 -1.90 -17.33 -27.48
C ALA A 235 -0.65 -17.03 -28.31
N ALA A 236 0.34 -16.33 -27.80
CA ALA A 236 1.55 -16.04 -28.54
C ALA A 236 2.78 -16.44 -27.75
N TYR A 237 3.44 -17.48 -28.19
CA TYR A 237 4.85 -17.69 -27.90
C TYR A 237 5.61 -16.45 -28.40
N ASP A 238 5.80 -15.49 -27.54
CA ASP A 238 6.76 -14.42 -27.74
C ASP A 238 8.10 -14.91 -27.19
N PRO A 239 9.11 -15.16 -28.04
CA PRO A 239 10.43 -15.59 -27.58
C PRO A 239 11.13 -14.56 -26.69
N ASN A 240 10.64 -13.30 -26.65
CA ASN A 240 11.07 -12.26 -25.75
C ASN A 240 10.23 -12.19 -24.47
N ASN A 241 9.19 -12.98 -24.36
CA ASN A 241 8.37 -13.07 -23.16
C ASN A 241 9.04 -13.97 -22.12
N TRP A 242 9.88 -13.37 -21.32
CA TRP A 242 10.65 -14.04 -20.27
C TRP A 242 9.79 -14.77 -19.23
N PHE A 243 8.50 -14.48 -19.19
CA PHE A 243 7.55 -15.05 -18.22
C PHE A 243 6.63 -16.14 -18.82
N GLY A 244 6.80 -16.49 -20.05
CA GLY A 244 6.44 -17.72 -20.80
C GLY A 244 5.14 -18.44 -20.57
N THR A 245 4.24 -17.99 -19.69
CA THR A 245 2.94 -18.65 -19.44
C THR A 245 1.91 -17.64 -19.00
N CYS A 246 0.63 -17.97 -19.21
CA CYS A 246 -0.49 -17.21 -18.68
C CYS A 246 -0.35 -17.05 -17.18
N GLN A 247 -0.08 -15.85 -16.74
CA GLN A 247 0.03 -15.55 -15.32
C GLN A 247 -1.15 -14.70 -14.86
N ASP A 248 -1.67 -15.02 -13.70
CA ASP A 248 -2.61 -14.18 -13.00
C ASP A 248 -1.88 -13.01 -12.35
N GLN A 249 -2.52 -11.87 -12.29
CA GLN A 249 -2.08 -10.81 -11.40
C GLN A 249 -2.56 -11.11 -9.99
N CYS A 250 -1.64 -11.37 -9.08
CA CYS A 250 -1.89 -11.82 -7.71
C CYS A 250 -1.67 -10.70 -6.69
N PRO A 251 -2.71 -9.91 -6.38
CA PRO A 251 -2.64 -8.89 -5.35
C PRO A 251 -2.54 -9.53 -3.96
N THR A 252 -1.74 -8.91 -3.11
CA THR A 252 -1.50 -9.34 -1.74
C THR A 252 -1.60 -8.16 -0.79
N ALA A 253 -2.06 -8.42 0.43
CA ALA A 253 -2.05 -7.47 1.52
C ALA A 253 -1.42 -8.09 2.76
N MET A 254 -0.61 -7.32 3.48
CA MET A 254 0.07 -7.71 4.70
C MET A 254 -0.15 -6.65 5.77
N THR A 255 -0.36 -7.08 7.00
CA THR A 255 -0.51 -6.23 8.18
C THR A 255 0.42 -6.65 9.28
N ILE A 256 0.79 -5.71 10.16
CA ILE A 256 1.53 -6.02 11.38
C ILE A 256 0.74 -5.63 12.63
N GLY A 257 0.99 -6.33 13.73
CA GLY A 257 0.33 -6.11 15.01
C GLY A 257 1.17 -6.54 16.20
N ALA A 258 0.77 -6.17 17.40
CA ALA A 258 1.43 -6.55 18.66
C ALA A 258 1.30 -8.06 18.97
N SER A 259 0.36 -8.74 18.34
CA SER A 259 0.16 -10.19 18.37
C SER A 259 -0.36 -10.66 17.01
N GLY A 260 -0.34 -11.98 16.76
CA GLY A 260 -0.94 -12.56 15.55
C GLY A 260 -2.42 -12.23 15.41
N SER A 261 -3.19 -12.30 16.50
CA SER A 261 -4.59 -11.90 16.51
C SER A 261 -4.80 -10.42 16.23
N ALA A 262 -3.93 -9.55 16.73
CA ALA A 262 -4.00 -8.12 16.44
C ALA A 262 -3.67 -7.82 14.96
N ALA A 263 -2.69 -8.51 14.38
CA ALA A 263 -2.38 -8.40 12.96
C ALA A 263 -3.55 -8.90 12.10
N LEU A 264 -4.12 -10.06 12.43
CA LEU A 264 -5.28 -10.62 11.72
C LEU A 264 -6.52 -9.72 11.84
N ASN A 265 -6.81 -9.20 13.04
CA ASN A 265 -7.93 -8.28 13.24
C ASN A 265 -7.78 -7.01 12.39
N ARG A 266 -6.57 -6.47 12.30
CA ARG A 266 -6.25 -5.35 11.42
C ARG A 266 -6.48 -5.71 9.95
N LEU A 267 -5.98 -6.85 9.50
CA LEU A 267 -6.14 -7.33 8.13
C LEU A 267 -7.61 -7.40 7.71
N LEU A 268 -8.46 -7.87 8.61
CA LEU A 268 -9.88 -8.13 8.33
C LEU A 268 -10.81 -6.94 8.59
N HIS A 269 -10.34 -5.87 9.26
CA HIS A 269 -11.25 -4.80 9.71
C HIS A 269 -10.73 -3.37 9.55
N GLU A 270 -9.41 -3.14 9.34
CA GLU A 270 -8.89 -1.78 9.25
C GLU A 270 -9.24 -1.12 7.92
N ARG A 271 -9.81 0.09 8.02
CA ARG A 271 -10.23 0.95 6.91
C ARG A 271 -9.53 2.30 7.03
N TYR A 272 -9.57 3.10 5.99
CA TYR A 272 -9.01 4.45 6.05
C TYR A 272 -9.66 5.33 7.13
N ASN A 273 -10.94 5.17 7.38
CA ASN A 273 -11.71 6.00 8.34
C ASN A 273 -11.80 5.45 9.77
N ASN A 274 -11.17 4.31 10.09
CA ASN A 274 -11.20 3.74 11.44
C ASN A 274 -9.82 3.42 12.03
N THR A 275 -8.77 4.00 11.50
CA THR A 275 -7.37 3.74 11.92
C THR A 275 -7.11 3.95 13.41
N GLY A 276 -7.86 4.85 14.06
CA GLY A 276 -7.74 5.13 15.49
C GLY A 276 -8.18 3.97 16.40
N VAL A 277 -8.96 3.02 15.88
CA VAL A 277 -9.40 1.83 16.62
C VAL A 277 -8.26 0.81 16.77
N PHE A 278 -7.32 0.80 15.83
CA PHE A 278 -6.21 -0.14 15.80
C PHE A 278 -4.98 0.48 16.45
N GLY A 279 -4.57 -0.08 17.57
CA GLY A 279 -3.39 0.38 18.30
C GLY A 279 -2.09 0.22 17.50
N SER A 280 -1.03 0.85 17.97
CA SER A 280 0.32 0.68 17.40
C SER A 280 0.74 -0.80 17.37
N PRO A 281 1.59 -1.23 16.41
CA PRO A 281 2.13 -2.60 16.35
C PRO A 281 2.87 -3.07 17.60
N GLY A 282 3.25 -2.16 18.51
CA GLY A 282 3.89 -2.52 19.78
C GLY A 282 5.39 -2.84 19.65
N GLY A 283 5.98 -3.42 20.69
CA GLY A 283 7.42 -3.73 20.76
C GLY A 283 7.85 -4.88 19.83
N ARG A 284 7.10 -5.98 19.83
CA ARG A 284 7.23 -7.08 18.85
C ARG A 284 6.17 -6.92 17.79
N SER A 285 6.51 -7.22 16.55
CA SER A 285 5.55 -7.24 15.44
C SER A 285 5.31 -8.65 14.97
N TYR A 286 4.06 -9.02 14.91
CA TYR A 286 3.56 -10.21 14.23
C TYR A 286 2.94 -9.76 12.92
N TYR A 287 2.79 -10.64 11.96
CA TYR A 287 2.13 -10.32 10.70
C TYR A 287 0.97 -11.27 10.39
N ALA A 288 0.05 -10.79 9.61
CA ALA A 288 -0.98 -11.55 8.91
C ALA A 288 -1.03 -11.07 7.46
N TRP A 289 -1.43 -11.93 6.56
CA TRP A 289 -1.51 -11.62 5.14
C TRP A 289 -2.72 -12.28 4.49
N MET A 290 -3.13 -11.76 3.34
CA MET A 290 -4.11 -12.37 2.45
C MET A 290 -3.73 -12.14 1.00
N GLY A 291 -4.04 -13.12 0.16
CA GLY A 291 -4.05 -13.04 -1.30
C GLY A 291 -5.44 -13.35 -1.83
N TYR A 292 -5.60 -13.33 -3.15
CA TYR A 292 -6.84 -13.75 -3.80
C TYR A 292 -6.93 -15.28 -3.85
N LEU A 293 -8.10 -15.83 -3.50
CA LEU A 293 -8.31 -17.27 -3.51
C LEU A 293 -8.14 -17.83 -4.94
N GLY A 294 -7.31 -18.85 -5.11
CA GLY A 294 -6.99 -19.44 -6.40
C GLY A 294 -5.84 -18.73 -7.14
N CYS A 295 -5.39 -17.58 -6.65
CA CYS A 295 -4.16 -16.92 -7.04
C CYS A 295 -3.09 -17.34 -6.05
N ASP A 296 -2.70 -18.60 -6.09
CA ASP A 296 -1.73 -19.17 -5.16
C ASP A 296 -0.32 -18.73 -5.57
N PRO A 297 0.30 -17.86 -4.78
CA PRO A 297 1.66 -17.42 -5.04
C PRO A 297 2.64 -18.58 -5.13
N VAL A 298 2.49 -19.54 -4.24
CA VAL A 298 3.33 -20.73 -4.14
C VAL A 298 3.26 -21.57 -5.40
N ALA A 299 2.04 -21.79 -5.93
CA ALA A 299 1.85 -22.55 -7.17
C ALA A 299 2.44 -21.83 -8.38
N GLN A 300 2.38 -20.49 -8.41
CA GLN A 300 2.93 -19.69 -9.51
C GLN A 300 4.45 -19.68 -9.55
N ASP A 301 5.09 -19.66 -8.40
CA ASP A 301 6.55 -19.62 -8.31
C ASP A 301 7.20 -21.01 -8.21
N GLY A 302 6.39 -22.09 -8.28
CA GLY A 302 6.89 -23.45 -8.09
C GLY A 302 7.39 -23.74 -6.67
N PHE A 303 6.99 -22.90 -5.72
CA PHE A 303 7.34 -23.05 -4.32
C PHE A 303 6.44 -24.09 -3.67
N ASN A 304 7.03 -25.10 -3.04
CA ASN A 304 6.30 -26.07 -2.21
C ASN A 304 6.46 -25.66 -0.74
N PRO A 305 5.35 -25.47 0.00
CA PRO A 305 5.41 -25.08 1.41
C PRO A 305 6.05 -26.16 2.30
#